data_8ea611466a0799ad7dfc036e972bab16
#
_entry.id   8ea611466a0799ad7dfc036e972bab16
#
_cell.length_a   1.000
_cell.length_b   1.000
_cell.length_c   1.000
_cell.angle_alpha   90.00
_cell.angle_beta   90.00
_cell.angle_gamma   90.00
#
_symmetry.space_group_name_H-M   'P 1'
#
loop_
_entity.id
_entity.type
_entity.pdbx_description
1 polymer ?
#
loop_
_entity_poly.entity_id
_entity_poly.type
_entity_poly.pdbx_seq_one_letter_code
_entity_poly.pdbx_strand_id
1 'polypeptide(L)'
;ATERLWSRQRGRGIDPRIERPALRKLAMLDAAENLEDLRTPPGNRLEALKGDRAGQHSIRIDQQWRICFVWTAAGPEDVEIVDYH
;
A
#
# COMPACT_ATOMS: atom_id res chain seq x y z
N ALA A 1 10.13 5.97 -4.57
CA ALA A 1 10.65 4.74 -5.17
C ALA A 1 10.40 3.54 -4.27
N THR A 2 10.31 2.34 -4.86
CA THR A 2 10.02 1.11 -4.13
C THR A 2 11.02 0.85 -3.01
N GLU A 3 12.28 1.04 -3.30
CA GLU A 3 13.36 0.83 -2.35
C GLU A 3 13.18 1.66 -1.10
N ARG A 4 12.81 2.92 -1.28
CA ARG A 4 12.58 3.84 -0.17
C ARG A 4 11.37 3.42 0.67
N LEU A 5 10.28 3.05 0.01
CA LEU A 5 9.08 2.58 0.69
C LEU A 5 9.37 1.32 1.50
N TRP A 6 10.08 0.39 0.88
CA TRP A 6 10.47 -0.85 1.50
C TRP A 6 11.30 -0.64 2.76
N SER A 7 12.29 0.25 2.67
CA SER A 7 13.18 0.52 3.80
C SER A 7 12.40 1.07 5.00
N ARG A 8 11.44 1.95 4.76
CA ARG A 8 10.63 2.51 5.82
C ARG A 8 9.79 1.44 6.52
N GLN A 9 9.14 0.59 5.75
CA GLN A 9 8.29 -0.45 6.31
C GLN A 9 9.12 -1.50 7.04
N ARG A 10 10.28 -1.82 6.52
CA ARG A 10 11.17 -2.79 7.14
C ARG A 10 11.61 -2.30 8.51
N GLY A 11 11.87 -1.02 8.65
CA GLY A 11 12.25 -0.44 9.93
C GLY A 11 11.15 -0.56 10.98
N ARG A 12 9.91 -0.80 10.57
CA ARG A 12 8.77 -0.98 11.47
C ARG A 12 8.49 -2.45 11.77
N GLY A 13 9.28 -3.36 11.22
CA GLY A 13 9.12 -4.78 11.48
C GLY A 13 7.92 -5.39 10.77
N ILE A 14 7.99 -5.49 9.45
CA ILE A 14 6.95 -6.20 8.68
C ILE A 14 6.88 -7.64 9.14
N ASP A 15 5.66 -8.15 9.36
CA ASP A 15 5.43 -9.55 9.71
C ASP A 15 6.07 -10.43 8.61
N PRO A 16 6.99 -11.34 8.97
CA PRO A 16 7.65 -12.18 7.97
C PRO A 16 6.68 -13.00 7.11
N ARG A 17 5.51 -13.32 7.63
CA ARG A 17 4.52 -14.12 6.90
C ARG A 17 3.94 -13.39 5.70
N ILE A 18 3.97 -12.07 5.71
CA ILE A 18 3.43 -11.26 4.62
C ILE A 18 4.50 -10.50 3.85
N GLU A 19 5.78 -10.72 4.18
CA GLU A 19 6.86 -9.95 3.57
C GLU A 19 6.84 -10.01 2.05
N ARG A 20 6.74 -11.20 1.47
CA ARG A 20 6.74 -11.35 0.02
C ARG A 20 5.53 -10.70 -0.66
N PRO A 21 4.30 -10.98 -0.22
CA PRO A 21 3.16 -10.29 -0.84
C PRO A 21 3.18 -8.79 -0.59
N ALA A 22 3.68 -8.35 0.56
CA ALA A 22 3.80 -6.91 0.83
C ALA A 22 4.79 -6.26 -0.13
N LEU A 23 5.93 -6.88 -0.37
CA LEU A 23 6.92 -6.37 -1.32
C LEU A 23 6.36 -6.25 -2.73
N ARG A 24 5.58 -7.26 -3.16
CA ARG A 24 4.94 -7.21 -4.47
C ARG A 24 4.00 -6.03 -4.58
N LYS A 25 3.20 -5.79 -3.55
CA LYS A 25 2.24 -4.69 -3.57
C LYS A 25 2.94 -3.33 -3.49
N LEU A 26 4.02 -3.24 -2.71
CA LEU A 26 4.82 -2.02 -2.66
C LEU A 26 5.44 -1.72 -4.02
N ALA A 27 5.90 -2.75 -4.73
CA ALA A 27 6.44 -2.59 -6.08
C ALA A 27 5.36 -2.09 -7.06
N MET A 28 4.14 -2.61 -6.96
CA MET A 28 3.03 -2.14 -7.78
C MET A 28 2.73 -0.66 -7.49
N LEU A 29 2.74 -0.30 -6.21
CA LEU A 29 2.48 1.05 -5.78
C LEU A 29 3.51 2.00 -6.37
N ASP A 30 4.77 1.62 -6.31
CA ASP A 30 5.86 2.43 -6.84
C ASP A 30 5.82 2.56 -8.36
N ALA A 31 5.36 1.51 -9.05
CA ALA A 31 5.31 1.50 -10.51
C ALA A 31 4.08 2.20 -11.07
N ALA A 32 3.05 2.45 -10.26
CA ALA A 32 1.82 3.05 -10.73
C ALA A 32 2.04 4.49 -11.16
N GLU A 33 1.57 4.85 -12.33
CA GLU A 33 1.68 6.21 -12.84
C GLU A 33 0.50 7.06 -12.39
N ASN A 34 -0.64 6.43 -12.15
CA ASN A 34 -1.80 7.11 -11.60
C ASN A 34 -2.54 6.14 -10.67
N LEU A 35 -3.45 6.70 -9.88
CA LEU A 35 -4.17 5.93 -8.89
C LEU A 35 -4.99 4.79 -9.51
N GLU A 36 -5.54 5.01 -10.68
CA GLU A 36 -6.37 4.00 -11.35
C GLU A 36 -5.60 2.74 -11.71
N ASP A 37 -4.28 2.85 -11.90
CA ASP A 37 -3.44 1.68 -12.19
C ASP A 37 -3.54 0.63 -11.08
N LEU A 38 -3.86 1.07 -9.87
CA LEU A 38 -3.94 0.18 -8.71
C LEU A 38 -5.26 -0.60 -8.63
N ARG A 39 -6.18 -0.36 -9.54
CA ARG A 39 -7.41 -1.15 -9.62
C ARG A 39 -7.15 -2.53 -10.21
N THR A 40 -6.02 -2.73 -10.83
CA THR A 40 -5.61 -4.00 -11.41
C THR A 40 -4.37 -4.51 -10.72
N PRO A 41 -4.34 -5.77 -10.27
CA PRO A 41 -5.43 -6.77 -10.37
C PRO A 41 -6.58 -6.47 -9.42
N PRO A 42 -7.79 -6.98 -9.71
CA PRO A 42 -8.96 -6.72 -8.85
C PRO A 42 -8.76 -7.11 -7.40
N GLY A 43 -7.89 -8.08 -7.15
CA GLY A 43 -7.57 -8.51 -5.79
C GLY A 43 -6.94 -7.43 -4.92
N ASN A 44 -6.44 -6.34 -5.52
CA ASN A 44 -5.91 -5.20 -4.77
C ASN A 44 -7.00 -4.49 -3.97
N ARG A 45 -8.24 -4.54 -4.44
CA ARG A 45 -9.38 -3.91 -3.79
C ARG A 45 -9.08 -2.46 -3.41
N LEU A 46 -8.68 -1.67 -4.40
CA LEU A 46 -8.40 -0.26 -4.18
C LEU A 46 -9.61 0.43 -3.56
N GLU A 47 -9.42 1.09 -2.44
CA GLU A 47 -10.48 1.79 -1.71
C GLU A 47 -10.04 3.17 -1.27
N ALA A 48 -10.97 4.11 -1.33
CA ALA A 48 -10.80 5.41 -0.69
C ALA A 48 -11.24 5.27 0.76
N LEU A 49 -10.40 5.72 1.69
CA LEU A 49 -10.67 5.57 3.11
C LEU A 49 -11.46 6.75 3.66
N LYS A 50 -12.12 6.53 4.79
CA LYS A 50 -12.98 7.52 5.43
C LYS A 50 -12.58 7.72 6.88
N GLY A 51 -13.27 8.61 7.57
CA GLY A 51 -13.03 8.88 8.97
C GLY A 51 -11.65 9.47 9.19
N ASP A 52 -10.93 8.94 10.16
CA ASP A 52 -9.59 9.43 10.51
C ASP A 52 -8.58 9.28 9.40
N ARG A 53 -8.88 8.43 8.41
CA ARG A 53 -8.00 8.21 7.27
C ARG A 53 -8.53 8.83 5.99
N ALA A 54 -9.46 9.77 6.09
CA ALA A 54 -9.97 10.48 4.93
C ALA A 54 -8.82 11.11 4.15
N GLY A 55 -8.85 10.98 2.83
CA GLY A 55 -7.76 11.45 1.97
C GLY A 55 -6.74 10.38 1.65
N GLN A 56 -6.83 9.23 2.30
CA GLN A 56 -5.98 8.08 2.01
C GLN A 56 -6.71 7.05 1.17
N HIS A 57 -5.93 6.17 0.55
CA HIS A 57 -6.43 5.00 -0.17
C HIS A 57 -5.73 3.77 0.39
N SER A 58 -6.28 2.61 0.09
CA SER A 58 -5.61 1.37 0.47
C SER A 58 -5.69 0.34 -0.64
N ILE A 59 -4.68 -0.53 -0.68
CA ILE A 59 -4.71 -1.75 -1.48
C ILE A 59 -4.51 -2.93 -0.56
N ARG A 60 -5.08 -4.06 -0.94
CA ARG A 60 -5.08 -5.27 -0.12
C ARG A 60 -3.81 -6.08 -0.35
N ILE A 61 -3.17 -6.52 0.73
CA ILE A 61 -2.07 -7.48 0.66
C ILE A 61 -2.64 -8.89 0.71
N ASP A 62 -3.46 -9.17 1.74
CA ASP A 62 -4.16 -10.44 1.90
C ASP A 62 -5.46 -10.20 2.69
N GLN A 63 -6.03 -11.23 3.28
CA GLN A 63 -7.31 -11.09 4.00
C GLN A 63 -7.22 -10.21 5.24
N GLN A 64 -6.03 -10.04 5.77
CA GLN A 64 -5.81 -9.34 7.03
C GLN A 64 -5.09 -8.02 6.86
N TRP A 65 -4.17 -7.94 5.92
CA TRP A 65 -3.24 -6.81 5.81
C TRP A 65 -3.51 -5.95 4.59
N ARG A 66 -3.38 -4.63 4.77
CA ARG A 66 -3.54 -3.66 3.69
C ARG A 66 -2.41 -2.65 3.73
N ILE A 67 -2.16 -2.01 2.59
CA ILE A 67 -1.23 -0.88 2.51
C ILE A 67 -2.08 0.37 2.37
N CYS A 68 -1.93 1.30 3.31
CA CYS A 68 -2.60 2.60 3.27
C CYS A 68 -1.60 3.66 2.81
N PHE A 69 -2.05 4.61 2.04
CA PHE A 69 -1.18 5.64 1.46
C PHE A 69 -1.98 6.85 1.03
N VAL A 70 -1.26 7.97 0.86
CA VAL A 70 -1.83 9.18 0.26
C VAL A 70 -1.32 9.25 -1.17
N TRP A 71 -2.23 9.41 -2.13
CA TRP A 71 -1.82 9.58 -3.52
C TRP A 71 -1.60 11.06 -3.81
N THR A 72 -0.39 11.44 -4.24
CA THR A 72 -0.04 12.82 -4.56
C THR A 72 0.44 12.92 -6.00
N ALA A 73 0.68 14.14 -6.46
CA ALA A 73 1.23 14.36 -7.80
C ALA A 73 2.60 13.69 -7.97
N ALA A 74 3.31 13.48 -6.86
CA ALA A 74 4.61 12.82 -6.87
C ALA A 74 4.50 11.30 -6.70
N GLY A 75 3.28 10.78 -6.55
CA GLY A 75 3.03 9.36 -6.35
C GLY A 75 2.57 9.07 -4.92
N PRO A 76 2.65 7.80 -4.50
CA PRO A 76 2.19 7.44 -3.16
C PRO A 76 3.13 7.94 -2.07
N GLU A 77 2.54 8.49 -1.00
CA GLU A 77 3.27 8.98 0.16
C GLU A 77 2.61 8.47 1.43
N ASP A 78 3.29 8.61 2.55
CA ASP A 78 2.81 8.17 3.87
C ASP A 78 2.35 6.72 3.84
N VAL A 79 3.17 5.87 3.22
CA VAL A 79 2.85 4.46 3.03
C VAL A 79 2.95 3.72 4.36
N GLU A 80 1.90 2.98 4.68
CA GLU A 80 1.83 2.26 5.95
C GLU A 80 1.17 0.91 5.74
N ILE A 81 1.74 -0.14 6.31
CA ILE A 81 1.15 -1.48 6.30
C ILE A 81 0.36 -1.63 7.59
N VAL A 82 -0.93 -1.93 7.46
CA VAL A 82 -1.81 -2.02 8.62
C VAL A 82 -2.53 -3.38 8.66
N ASP A 83 -2.77 -3.83 9.87
CA ASP A 83 -3.56 -5.00 10.16
C ASP A 83 -5.02 -4.55 10.12
N TYR A 84 -5.78 -5.09 9.20
CA TYR A 84 -7.12 -4.59 8.90
C TYR A 84 -8.16 -5.67 9.10
N HIS A 85 -8.72 -5.70 10.27
CA HIS A 85 -9.79 -6.66 10.49
C HIS A 85 -11.06 -6.08 10.96
#